data_41219d31fdfde63acb4b131e01675a48
#
_entry.id   41219d31fdfde63acb4b131e01675a48
#
_cell.length_a   1.000
_cell.length_b   1.000
_cell.length_c   1.000
_cell.angle_alpha   90.00
_cell.angle_beta   90.00
_cell.angle_gamma   90.00
#
_symmetry.space_group_name_H-M   'P 1'
#
loop_
_entity.id
_entity.type
_entity.pdbx_description
1 polymer ?
#
loop_
_entity_poly.entity_id
_entity_poly.type
_entity_poly.pdbx_seq_one_letter_code
_entity_poly.pdbx_strand_id
1 'polypeptide(L)'
;MKQILTLLLLTVSTVLLAQKTDYNTKKGYVAEGFDVVSYFEDEKPLEGKKKFQTTYDGTKFKFSSEKNLTLFKENPVKYIPQYGGYCAYAVAEKKKKMYIDPEVYEIRDGKLYLFYSSWIGSKLGDWQEGDVKKRQMKGDKNWETLKLKK
;
A
#
# COMPACT_ATOMS: atom_id res chain seq x y z
N MET A 1 19.38 -13.12 -61.12
CA MET A 1 18.61 -13.80 -60.09
C MET A 1 18.67 -12.95 -58.81
N LYS A 2 17.58 -12.33 -58.46
CA LYS A 2 17.50 -11.47 -57.26
C LYS A 2 17.13 -12.32 -56.07
N GLN A 3 18.02 -12.52 -55.13
CA GLN A 3 17.70 -13.17 -53.85
C GLN A 3 17.03 -12.15 -52.96
N ILE A 4 15.77 -12.36 -52.65
CA ILE A 4 14.99 -11.60 -51.67
C ILE A 4 15.30 -12.18 -50.29
N LEU A 5 16.12 -11.50 -49.50
CA LEU A 5 16.41 -11.85 -48.11
C LEU A 5 15.25 -11.36 -47.27
N THR A 6 14.32 -12.24 -46.93
CA THR A 6 13.18 -11.97 -46.06
C THR A 6 13.69 -11.95 -44.63
N LEU A 7 13.88 -10.75 -44.06
CA LEU A 7 14.24 -10.57 -42.66
C LEU A 7 12.98 -10.78 -41.79
N LEU A 8 12.88 -11.95 -41.20
CA LEU A 8 11.81 -12.28 -40.25
C LEU A 8 12.11 -11.59 -38.93
N LEU A 9 11.51 -10.39 -38.70
CA LEU A 9 11.54 -9.72 -37.44
C LEU A 9 10.70 -10.49 -36.42
N LEU A 10 11.34 -11.31 -35.60
CA LEU A 10 10.72 -11.91 -34.41
C LEU A 10 10.54 -10.80 -33.36
N THR A 11 9.35 -10.20 -33.32
CA THR A 11 8.95 -9.35 -32.21
C THR A 11 8.66 -10.22 -31.00
N VAL A 12 9.66 -10.40 -30.15
CA VAL A 12 9.46 -11.01 -28.83
C VAL A 12 8.69 -9.99 -28.00
N SER A 13 7.37 -10.16 -27.96
CA SER A 13 6.51 -9.44 -27.02
C SER A 13 6.80 -9.96 -25.63
N THR A 14 7.72 -9.29 -24.89
CA THR A 14 7.90 -9.53 -23.47
C THR A 14 6.65 -9.05 -22.76
N VAL A 15 5.76 -9.98 -22.42
CA VAL A 15 4.67 -9.72 -21.49
C VAL A 15 5.33 -9.47 -20.14
N LEU A 16 5.54 -8.21 -19.78
CA LEU A 16 5.87 -7.81 -18.42
C LEU A 16 4.65 -8.20 -17.58
N LEU A 17 4.69 -9.35 -16.94
CA LEU A 17 3.79 -9.66 -15.84
C LEU A 17 4.11 -8.68 -14.73
N ALA A 18 3.33 -7.59 -14.64
CA ALA A 18 3.42 -6.65 -13.55
C ALA A 18 3.23 -7.43 -12.24
N GLN A 19 4.31 -7.56 -11.48
CA GLN A 19 4.26 -8.27 -10.21
C GLN A 19 3.39 -7.47 -9.25
N LYS A 20 2.30 -8.10 -8.83
CA LYS A 20 1.30 -7.55 -7.94
C LYS A 20 1.87 -7.27 -6.57
N THR A 21 1.62 -6.09 -6.03
CA THR A 21 1.97 -5.77 -4.64
C THR A 21 1.18 -6.67 -3.68
N ASP A 22 1.86 -7.25 -2.70
CA ASP A 22 1.19 -7.95 -1.62
C ASP A 22 0.68 -6.95 -0.58
N TYR A 23 -0.63 -6.74 -0.58
CA TYR A 23 -1.30 -5.85 0.38
C TYR A 23 -1.74 -6.60 1.64
N ASN A 24 -1.62 -5.93 2.78
CA ASN A 24 -2.24 -6.38 4.02
C ASN A 24 -3.75 -6.23 3.91
N THR A 25 -4.45 -7.36 3.90
CA THR A 25 -5.91 -7.37 3.76
C THR A 25 -6.59 -8.13 4.89
N LYS A 26 -7.77 -7.63 5.27
CA LYS A 26 -8.71 -8.35 6.12
C LYS A 26 -10.04 -8.47 5.39
N LYS A 27 -10.57 -9.68 5.31
CA LYS A 27 -11.78 -9.99 4.49
C LYS A 27 -11.66 -9.50 3.03
N GLY A 28 -10.42 -9.49 2.48
CA GLY A 28 -10.12 -9.09 1.12
C GLY A 28 -9.98 -7.58 0.88
N TYR A 29 -10.04 -6.74 1.90
CA TYR A 29 -9.89 -5.29 1.79
C TYR A 29 -8.61 -4.77 2.45
N VAL A 30 -7.92 -3.84 1.78
CA VAL A 30 -6.76 -3.12 2.33
C VAL A 30 -7.19 -2.28 3.54
N ALA A 31 -6.26 -2.03 4.46
CA ALA A 31 -6.50 -1.28 5.70
C ALA A 31 -7.71 -1.81 6.48
N GLU A 32 -7.91 -3.13 6.49
CA GLU A 32 -9.05 -3.81 7.13
C GLU A 32 -10.43 -3.33 6.62
N GLY A 33 -10.46 -2.64 5.48
CA GLY A 33 -11.66 -2.06 4.89
C GLY A 33 -11.98 -0.64 5.38
N PHE A 34 -11.04 0.01 6.07
CA PHE A 34 -11.10 1.45 6.32
C PHE A 34 -10.82 2.23 5.03
N ASP A 35 -11.35 3.44 4.98
CA ASP A 35 -11.24 4.37 3.87
C ASP A 35 -9.88 5.04 3.87
N VAL A 36 -8.98 4.64 2.95
CA VAL A 36 -7.62 5.18 2.90
C VAL A 36 -7.57 6.68 2.56
N VAL A 37 -8.62 7.23 1.96
CA VAL A 37 -8.74 8.66 1.66
C VAL A 37 -9.08 9.45 2.91
N SER A 38 -9.87 8.87 3.82
CA SER A 38 -10.35 9.57 5.02
C SER A 38 -9.23 10.02 5.94
N TYR A 39 -8.12 9.31 6.00
CA TYR A 39 -6.95 9.70 6.79
C TYR A 39 -6.38 11.05 6.36
N PHE A 40 -6.52 11.41 5.07
CA PHE A 40 -6.01 12.67 4.52
C PHE A 40 -7.07 13.76 4.47
N GLU A 41 -8.26 13.43 3.98
CA GLU A 41 -9.29 14.42 3.66
C GLU A 41 -10.26 14.67 4.84
N ASP A 42 -10.45 13.67 5.69
CA ASP A 42 -11.31 13.75 6.88
C ASP A 42 -10.49 13.80 8.19
N GLU A 43 -9.15 13.70 8.09
CA GLU A 43 -8.19 13.70 9.21
C GLU A 43 -8.49 12.65 10.29
N LYS A 44 -9.13 11.55 9.91
CA LYS A 44 -9.48 10.43 10.80
C LYS A 44 -9.75 9.16 10.03
N PRO A 45 -9.53 7.98 10.64
CA PRO A 45 -9.92 6.71 10.08
C PRO A 45 -11.45 6.56 10.06
N LEU A 46 -12.03 6.26 8.89
CA LEU A 46 -13.45 5.98 8.72
C LEU A 46 -13.63 4.60 8.10
N GLU A 47 -14.59 3.84 8.59
CA GLU A 47 -14.94 2.56 7.96
C GLU A 47 -15.53 2.76 6.56
N GLY A 48 -15.04 1.96 5.62
CA GLY A 48 -15.58 1.93 4.25
C GLY A 48 -16.89 1.14 4.17
N LYS A 49 -17.73 1.53 3.23
CA LYS A 49 -19.04 0.91 2.94
C LYS A 49 -18.95 0.06 1.67
N LYS A 50 -19.60 -1.10 1.64
CA LYS A 50 -19.58 -2.02 0.47
C LYS A 50 -20.02 -1.35 -0.83
N LYS A 51 -20.95 -0.39 -0.79
CA LYS A 51 -21.43 0.34 -1.97
C LYS A 51 -20.39 1.28 -2.58
N PHE A 52 -19.36 1.68 -1.83
CA PHE A 52 -18.27 2.53 -2.27
C PHE A 52 -16.97 1.75 -2.28
N GLN A 53 -16.73 0.96 -3.30
CA GLN A 53 -15.53 0.13 -3.41
C GLN A 53 -14.95 0.15 -4.82
N THR A 54 -13.68 -0.14 -4.92
CA THR A 54 -12.98 -0.35 -6.19
C THR A 54 -11.88 -1.38 -6.03
N THR A 55 -11.36 -1.86 -7.16
CA THR A 55 -10.17 -2.70 -7.20
C THR A 55 -9.02 -1.90 -7.80
N TYR A 56 -7.88 -1.88 -7.11
CA TYR A 56 -6.65 -1.29 -7.58
C TYR A 56 -5.50 -2.27 -7.37
N ASP A 57 -4.62 -2.41 -8.35
CA ASP A 57 -3.53 -3.41 -8.34
C ASP A 57 -4.03 -4.81 -7.89
N GLY A 58 -5.24 -5.16 -8.35
CA GLY A 58 -5.93 -6.42 -8.09
C GLY A 58 -6.37 -6.64 -6.64
N THR A 59 -6.37 -5.62 -5.81
CA THR A 59 -6.81 -5.69 -4.41
C THR A 59 -7.96 -4.70 -4.16
N LYS A 60 -8.89 -5.06 -3.29
CA LYS A 60 -10.09 -4.25 -3.03
C LYS A 60 -9.85 -3.19 -1.98
N PHE A 61 -10.44 -2.02 -2.23
CA PHE A 61 -10.49 -0.88 -1.32
C PHE A 61 -11.94 -0.49 -1.09
N LYS A 62 -12.29 -0.06 0.13
CA LYS A 62 -13.61 0.48 0.47
C LYS A 62 -13.47 1.92 0.96
N PHE A 63 -14.53 2.70 0.70
CA PHE A 63 -14.56 4.12 1.04
C PHE A 63 -15.82 4.45 1.86
N SER A 64 -15.74 5.48 2.68
CA SER A 64 -16.83 5.95 3.53
C SER A 64 -17.91 6.70 2.73
N SER A 65 -17.51 7.29 1.58
CA SER A 65 -18.34 8.11 0.73
C SER A 65 -18.01 7.92 -0.76
N GLU A 66 -18.94 8.33 -1.63
CA GLU A 66 -18.70 8.39 -3.08
C GLU A 66 -17.64 9.42 -3.44
N LYS A 67 -17.56 10.54 -2.72
CA LYS A 67 -16.51 11.54 -2.87
C LYS A 67 -15.13 10.93 -2.69
N ASN A 68 -14.91 10.19 -1.60
CA ASN A 68 -13.61 9.56 -1.31
C ASN A 68 -13.26 8.46 -2.33
N LEU A 69 -14.25 7.69 -2.78
CA LEU A 69 -14.07 6.74 -3.88
C LEU A 69 -13.58 7.44 -5.16
N THR A 70 -14.18 8.58 -5.51
CA THR A 70 -13.80 9.37 -6.69
C THR A 70 -12.37 9.91 -6.56
N LEU A 71 -12.04 10.52 -5.42
CA LEU A 71 -10.69 11.02 -5.15
C LEU A 71 -9.62 9.92 -5.25
N PHE A 72 -9.93 8.72 -4.73
CA PHE A 72 -9.02 7.59 -4.86
C PHE A 72 -8.82 7.18 -6.32
N LYS A 73 -9.90 7.08 -7.11
CA LYS A 73 -9.81 6.73 -8.54
C LYS A 73 -9.00 7.73 -9.36
N GLU A 74 -9.07 9.01 -9.02
CA GLU A 74 -8.32 10.08 -9.69
C GLU A 74 -6.83 10.02 -9.39
N ASN A 75 -6.45 9.70 -8.14
CA ASN A 75 -5.04 9.61 -7.75
C ASN A 75 -4.82 8.52 -6.67
N PRO A 76 -4.88 7.24 -7.01
CA PRO A 76 -4.74 6.17 -6.02
C PRO A 76 -3.37 6.18 -5.31
N VAL A 77 -2.30 6.55 -6.02
CA VAL A 77 -0.93 6.56 -5.46
C VAL A 77 -0.80 7.51 -4.25
N LYS A 78 -1.56 8.62 -4.24
CA LYS A 78 -1.60 9.55 -3.11
C LYS A 78 -2.08 8.89 -1.81
N TYR A 79 -3.06 7.99 -1.92
CA TYR A 79 -3.83 7.48 -0.78
C TYR A 79 -3.45 6.06 -0.35
N ILE A 80 -2.72 5.32 -1.18
CA ILE A 80 -2.29 3.96 -0.83
C ILE A 80 -1.36 3.99 0.38
N PRO A 81 -1.63 3.17 1.43
CA PRO A 81 -0.75 3.12 2.57
C PRO A 81 0.62 2.57 2.19
N GLN A 82 1.66 3.10 2.82
CA GLN A 82 3.02 2.64 2.62
C GLN A 82 3.16 1.17 3.02
N TYR A 83 4.10 0.49 2.41
CA TYR A 83 4.42 -0.92 2.68
C TYR A 83 3.20 -1.86 2.55
N GLY A 84 2.34 -1.60 1.56
CA GLY A 84 1.13 -2.38 1.32
C GLY A 84 0.12 -2.37 2.46
N GLY A 85 0.23 -1.43 3.40
CA GLY A 85 -0.62 -1.34 4.58
C GLY A 85 -0.21 -2.29 5.72
N TYR A 86 0.99 -2.88 5.67
CA TYR A 86 1.59 -3.57 6.81
C TYR A 86 2.17 -2.58 7.82
N CYS A 87 2.38 -3.04 9.05
CA CYS A 87 2.97 -2.22 10.10
C CYS A 87 4.33 -1.64 9.68
N ALA A 88 4.40 -0.31 9.56
CA ALA A 88 5.57 0.38 9.05
C ALA A 88 6.82 0.14 9.92
N TYR A 89 6.66 0.12 11.24
CA TYR A 89 7.75 -0.19 12.17
C TYR A 89 8.29 -1.61 11.96
N ALA A 90 7.40 -2.58 11.80
CA ALA A 90 7.82 -3.97 11.59
C ALA A 90 8.54 -4.16 10.24
N VAL A 91 8.10 -3.49 9.19
CA VAL A 91 8.79 -3.50 7.90
C VAL A 91 10.17 -2.88 8.03
N ALA A 92 10.28 -1.71 8.67
CA ALA A 92 11.55 -1.00 8.81
C ALA A 92 12.53 -1.72 9.74
N GLU A 93 12.11 -2.09 10.94
CA GLU A 93 13.02 -2.57 11.99
C GLU A 93 13.16 -4.09 12.06
N LYS A 94 12.13 -4.82 11.65
CA LYS A 94 12.10 -6.29 11.71
C LYS A 94 12.20 -6.98 10.34
N LYS A 95 12.12 -6.20 9.24
CA LYS A 95 12.02 -6.74 7.87
C LYS A 95 10.92 -7.80 7.76
N LYS A 96 9.74 -7.50 8.35
CA LYS A 96 8.64 -8.45 8.51
C LYS A 96 7.29 -7.79 8.23
N LYS A 97 6.38 -8.54 7.61
CA LYS A 97 4.97 -8.17 7.46
C LYS A 97 4.24 -8.45 8.77
N MET A 98 3.58 -7.43 9.32
CA MET A 98 2.71 -7.57 10.49
C MET A 98 1.39 -6.86 10.24
N TYR A 99 0.31 -7.39 10.79
CA TYR A 99 -1.01 -6.76 10.77
C TYR A 99 -0.99 -5.41 11.49
N ILE A 100 -2.02 -4.64 11.30
CA ILE A 100 -2.16 -3.28 11.82
C ILE A 100 -3.46 -3.14 12.62
N ASP A 101 -3.55 -2.05 13.33
CA ASP A 101 -4.78 -1.46 13.81
C ASP A 101 -5.07 -0.24 12.92
N PRO A 102 -6.16 -0.19 12.16
CA PRO A 102 -6.42 0.89 11.23
C PRO A 102 -6.63 2.26 11.90
N GLU A 103 -6.86 2.29 13.20
CA GLU A 103 -6.98 3.52 13.98
C GLU A 103 -5.63 4.08 14.43
N VAL A 104 -4.53 3.31 14.26
CA VAL A 104 -3.19 3.70 14.64
C VAL A 104 -2.36 4.01 13.40
N TYR A 105 -2.19 5.29 13.12
CA TYR A 105 -1.58 5.77 11.89
C TYR A 105 -0.76 7.05 12.06
N GLU A 106 0.01 7.38 11.05
CA GLU A 106 0.69 8.66 10.88
C GLU A 106 0.65 9.08 9.42
N ILE A 107 0.33 10.35 9.16
CA ILE A 107 0.61 10.99 7.87
C ILE A 107 1.95 11.73 8.01
N ARG A 108 2.94 11.33 7.26
CA ARG A 108 4.26 11.96 7.23
C ARG A 108 4.74 12.14 5.79
N ASP A 109 5.19 13.33 5.43
CA ASP A 109 5.63 13.68 4.09
C ASP A 109 4.58 13.32 3.01
N GLY A 110 3.28 13.53 3.32
CA GLY A 110 2.16 13.22 2.44
C GLY A 110 1.90 11.72 2.23
N LYS A 111 2.44 10.84 3.09
CA LYS A 111 2.32 9.40 3.01
C LYS A 111 1.62 8.83 4.24
N LEU A 112 0.76 7.84 4.03
CA LEU A 112 0.05 7.13 5.09
C LEU A 112 0.87 5.94 5.59
N TYR A 113 1.19 5.93 6.87
CA TYR A 113 1.81 4.82 7.59
C TYR A 113 0.84 4.24 8.59
N LEU A 114 0.68 2.91 8.59
CA LEU A 114 -0.17 2.17 9.52
C LEU A 114 0.68 1.36 10.49
N PHE A 115 0.16 1.13 11.70
CA PHE A 115 0.94 0.48 12.76
C PHE A 115 0.16 -0.63 13.46
N TYR A 116 0.89 -1.60 13.95
CA TYR A 116 0.38 -2.61 14.87
C TYR A 116 0.06 -1.97 16.23
N SER A 117 -1.05 -2.41 16.83
CA SER A 117 -1.43 -2.08 18.19
C SER A 117 -1.94 -3.32 18.93
N SER A 118 -1.79 -3.32 20.23
CA SER A 118 -2.32 -4.32 21.15
C SER A 118 -2.66 -3.65 22.49
N TRP A 119 -3.21 -4.42 23.41
CA TRP A 119 -3.50 -3.95 24.76
C TRP A 119 -2.27 -3.47 25.56
N ILE A 120 -1.05 -3.86 25.15
CA ILE A 120 0.21 -3.43 25.77
C ILE A 120 0.69 -2.08 25.21
N GLY A 121 0.25 -1.71 24.00
CA GLY A 121 0.65 -0.48 23.33
C GLY A 121 0.74 -0.62 21.81
N SER A 122 1.08 0.47 21.15
CA SER A 122 1.19 0.54 19.68
C SER A 122 2.64 0.74 19.21
N LYS A 123 2.92 0.38 17.97
CA LYS A 123 4.22 0.60 17.34
C LYS A 123 4.40 2.01 16.76
N LEU A 124 3.41 2.88 16.89
CA LEU A 124 3.50 4.28 16.51
C LEU A 124 4.53 5.04 17.37
N GLY A 125 4.52 4.83 18.70
CA GLY A 125 5.51 5.45 19.59
C GLY A 125 6.94 5.03 19.23
N ASP A 126 7.18 3.73 19.08
CA ASP A 126 8.48 3.20 18.67
C ASP A 126 8.92 3.73 17.28
N TRP A 127 7.97 3.96 16.37
CA TRP A 127 8.23 4.56 15.06
C TRP A 127 8.68 6.01 15.16
N GLN A 128 8.10 6.78 16.07
CA GLN A 128 8.38 8.21 16.25
C GLN A 128 9.65 8.50 17.06
N GLU A 129 10.19 7.50 17.77
CA GLU A 129 11.43 7.64 18.52
C GLU A 129 12.65 7.80 17.62
N GLY A 130 13.56 8.73 17.98
CA GLY A 130 14.86 8.91 17.33
C GLY A 130 14.77 9.39 15.87
N ASP A 131 15.59 8.82 14.98
CA ASP A 131 15.69 9.26 13.58
C ASP A 131 14.64 8.56 12.70
N VAL A 132 13.45 9.16 12.61
CA VAL A 132 12.34 8.66 11.80
C VAL A 132 12.70 8.63 10.31
N LYS A 133 13.46 9.62 9.82
CA LYS A 133 13.85 9.67 8.41
C LYS A 133 14.71 8.48 8.01
N LYS A 134 15.68 8.15 8.83
CA LYS A 134 16.51 6.95 8.64
C LYS A 134 15.66 5.68 8.68
N ARG A 135 14.65 5.63 9.55
CA ARG A 135 13.71 4.51 9.65
C ARG A 135 12.84 4.38 8.41
N GLN A 136 12.33 5.50 7.85
CA GLN A 136 11.62 5.50 6.57
C GLN A 136 12.50 4.91 5.45
N MET A 137 13.74 5.39 5.28
CA MET A 137 14.67 4.88 4.26
C MET A 137 14.94 3.38 4.41
N LYS A 138 15.07 2.89 5.65
CA LYS A 138 15.24 1.47 5.94
C LYS A 138 14.00 0.66 5.57
N GLY A 139 12.81 1.19 5.88
CA GLY A 139 11.54 0.59 5.49
C GLY A 139 11.36 0.50 3.98
N ASP A 140 11.65 1.58 3.26
CA ASP A 140 11.61 1.63 1.81
C ASP A 140 12.50 0.56 1.18
N LYS A 141 13.74 0.44 1.65
CA LYS A 141 14.68 -0.59 1.20
C LYS A 141 14.17 -2.00 1.49
N ASN A 142 13.68 -2.25 2.70
CA ASN A 142 13.17 -3.57 3.10
C ASN A 142 11.93 -3.95 2.31
N TRP A 143 11.07 -2.98 2.00
CA TRP A 143 9.85 -3.20 1.26
C TRP A 143 10.10 -3.73 -0.15
N GLU A 144 11.16 -3.30 -0.82
CA GLU A 144 11.52 -3.81 -2.16
C GLU A 144 11.65 -5.35 -2.20
N THR A 145 12.09 -5.96 -1.10
CA THR A 145 12.18 -7.42 -1.00
C THR A 145 10.94 -8.09 -0.43
N LEU A 146 10.14 -7.36 0.36
CA LEU A 146 8.95 -7.91 1.02
C LEU A 146 7.71 -7.85 0.14
N LYS A 147 7.56 -6.82 -0.70
CA LYS A 147 6.35 -6.54 -1.47
C LYS A 147 5.91 -7.69 -2.40
N LEU A 148 6.83 -8.56 -2.79
CA LEU A 148 6.59 -9.69 -3.69
C LEU A 148 6.49 -11.05 -2.96
N LYS A 149 6.78 -11.10 -1.68
CA LYS A 149 6.71 -12.33 -0.88
C LYS A 149 5.31 -12.51 -0.34
N LYS A 150 4.67 -13.62 -0.70
CA LYS A 150 3.43 -14.09 -0.08
C LYS A 150 3.69 -14.71 1.27
#